data_3b39c960b3da2c3cc9883a46319b0f9f
#
_entry.id   3b39c960b3da2c3cc9883a46319b0f9f
#
_cell.length_a   1.000
_cell.length_b   1.000
_cell.length_c   1.000
_cell.angle_alpha   90.00
_cell.angle_beta   90.00
_cell.angle_gamma   90.00
#
_symmetry.space_group_name_H-M   'P 1'
#
loop_
_entity.id
_entity.type
_entity.pdbx_description
1 polymer ?
#
loop_
_entity_poly.entity_id
_entity_poly.type
_entity_poly.pdbx_seq_one_letter_code
_entity_poly.pdbx_strand_id
1 'polypeptide(L)'
;MNLLSIFRSSPEKQIERARKKVKEPHGDSANRINAAYRLLEIGTPEAVLALLDRFTINVSPSSQDEEEKEDVLRQIVKRGERAVSALIKFLKRERQVYWPVRALKEILLTKEFEE
;
A
#
# COMPACT_ATOMS: atom_id res chain seq x y z
N MET A 1 -6.70 -31.90 -10.89
CA MET A 1 -6.12 -30.83 -10.06
C MET A 1 -4.62 -30.74 -10.32
N ASN A 2 -4.14 -29.56 -10.64
CA ASN A 2 -2.72 -29.34 -10.90
C ASN A 2 -1.97 -29.34 -9.57
N LEU A 3 -0.83 -30.04 -9.50
CA LEU A 3 0.01 -30.04 -8.30
C LEU A 3 0.40 -28.64 -7.86
N LEU A 4 0.60 -27.72 -8.83
CA LEU A 4 0.95 -26.33 -8.53
C LEU A 4 -0.14 -25.63 -7.74
N SER A 5 -1.40 -25.99 -7.92
CA SER A 5 -2.50 -25.34 -7.19
C SER A 5 -2.50 -25.70 -5.70
N ILE A 6 -1.90 -26.85 -5.34
CA ILE A 6 -1.80 -27.29 -3.95
C ILE A 6 -0.81 -26.40 -3.19
N PHE A 7 0.25 -25.94 -3.86
CA PHE A 7 1.30 -25.13 -3.25
C PHE A 7 1.11 -23.63 -3.39
N ARG A 8 0.09 -23.21 -4.15
CA ARG A 8 -0.22 -21.78 -4.28
C ARG A 8 -0.88 -21.29 -3.01
N SER A 9 -0.35 -20.21 -2.48
CA SER A 9 -0.99 -19.51 -1.38
C SER A 9 -2.31 -18.90 -1.84
N SER A 10 -3.33 -18.92 -0.98
CA SER A 10 -4.57 -18.20 -1.24
C SER A 10 -4.27 -16.70 -1.40
N PRO A 11 -5.15 -15.94 -2.08
CA PRO A 11 -4.98 -14.48 -2.16
C PRO A 11 -4.84 -13.83 -0.79
N GLU A 12 -5.61 -14.26 0.20
CA GLU A 12 -5.54 -13.73 1.55
C GLU A 12 -4.17 -13.96 2.18
N LYS A 13 -3.60 -15.14 1.99
CA LYS A 13 -2.26 -15.45 2.51
C LYS A 13 -1.18 -14.65 1.81
N GLN A 14 -1.31 -14.45 0.50
CA GLN A 14 -0.37 -13.63 -0.27
C GLN A 14 -0.39 -12.19 0.21
N ILE A 15 -1.58 -11.64 0.43
CA ILE A 15 -1.76 -10.28 0.93
C ILE A 15 -1.14 -10.15 2.32
N GLU A 16 -1.44 -11.07 3.23
CA GLU A 16 -0.93 -11.02 4.60
C GLU A 16 0.59 -11.14 4.64
N ARG A 17 1.16 -12.00 3.81
CA ARG A 17 2.61 -12.17 3.70
C ARG A 17 3.28 -10.88 3.20
N ALA A 18 2.72 -10.26 2.17
CA ALA A 18 3.23 -9.01 1.64
C ALA A 18 3.03 -7.86 2.63
N ARG A 19 1.89 -7.83 3.32
CA ARG A 19 1.60 -6.84 4.36
C ARG A 19 2.67 -6.86 5.46
N LYS A 20 3.04 -8.04 5.94
CA LYS A 20 4.08 -8.17 6.95
C LYS A 20 5.41 -7.61 6.48
N LYS A 21 5.76 -7.84 5.22
CA LYS A 21 7.01 -7.34 4.64
C LYS A 21 7.01 -5.82 4.51
N VAL A 22 5.93 -5.21 4.05
CA VAL A 22 5.88 -3.74 3.92
C VAL A 22 5.97 -3.05 5.28
N LYS A 23 5.55 -3.72 6.34
CA LYS A 23 5.55 -3.18 7.71
C LYS A 23 6.82 -3.49 8.49
N GLU A 24 7.78 -4.18 7.89
CA GLU A 24 9.00 -4.59 8.62
C GLU A 24 10.03 -3.45 8.61
N PRO A 25 10.19 -2.72 9.73
CA PRO A 25 11.07 -1.56 9.76
C PRO A 25 12.56 -1.91 9.71
N HIS A 26 12.90 -3.12 10.12
CA HIS A 26 14.30 -3.60 10.13
C HIS A 26 14.62 -4.51 8.95
N GLY A 27 13.64 -4.71 8.07
CA GLY A 27 13.84 -5.50 6.87
C GLY A 27 14.58 -4.73 5.79
N ASP A 28 14.99 -5.46 4.76
CA ASP A 28 15.63 -4.89 3.60
C ASP A 28 14.64 -4.01 2.83
N SER A 29 15.13 -2.84 2.43
CA SER A 29 14.39 -1.90 1.59
C SER A 29 13.83 -2.59 0.33
N ALA A 30 14.65 -3.39 -0.35
CA ALA A 30 14.22 -4.13 -1.54
C ALA A 30 13.01 -5.03 -1.24
N ASN A 31 13.03 -5.70 -0.08
CA ASN A 31 11.92 -6.57 0.31
C ASN A 31 10.63 -5.78 0.55
N ARG A 32 10.73 -4.61 1.17
CA ARG A 32 9.55 -3.74 1.38
C ARG A 32 9.01 -3.24 0.05
N ILE A 33 9.88 -2.80 -0.84
CA ILE A 33 9.49 -2.29 -2.16
C ILE A 33 8.82 -3.39 -2.98
N ASN A 34 9.44 -4.57 -3.03
CA ASN A 34 8.89 -5.71 -3.78
C ASN A 34 7.53 -6.13 -3.24
N ALA A 35 7.36 -6.13 -1.91
CA ALA A 35 6.09 -6.46 -1.29
C ALA A 35 5.02 -5.42 -1.63
N ALA A 36 5.38 -4.13 -1.66
CA ALA A 36 4.46 -3.06 -2.05
C ALA A 36 3.98 -3.26 -3.50
N TYR A 37 4.88 -3.54 -4.42
CA TYR A 37 4.52 -3.79 -5.82
C TYR A 37 3.70 -5.06 -5.97
N ARG A 38 3.96 -6.08 -5.15
CA ARG A 38 3.15 -7.29 -5.15
C ARG A 38 1.70 -6.98 -4.76
N LEU A 39 1.50 -6.14 -3.74
CA LEU A 39 0.16 -5.72 -3.33
C LEU A 39 -0.54 -4.92 -4.44
N LEU A 40 0.20 -4.06 -5.14
CA LEU A 40 -0.33 -3.32 -6.28
C LEU A 40 -0.75 -4.25 -7.42
N GLU A 41 0.00 -5.31 -7.69
CA GLU A 41 -0.35 -6.30 -8.71
C GLU A 41 -1.64 -7.04 -8.34
N ILE A 42 -1.79 -7.44 -7.08
CA ILE A 42 -3.00 -8.10 -6.61
C ILE A 42 -4.19 -7.14 -6.77
N GLY A 43 -4.03 -5.90 -6.37
CA GLY A 43 -4.93 -4.80 -6.70
C GLY A 43 -6.33 -4.84 -6.11
N THR A 44 -6.66 -5.82 -5.28
CA THR A 44 -7.96 -5.87 -4.62
C THR A 44 -8.03 -4.78 -3.54
N PRO A 45 -9.24 -4.40 -3.09
CA PRO A 45 -9.36 -3.43 -1.98
C PRO A 45 -8.57 -3.86 -0.74
N GLU A 46 -8.56 -5.15 -0.43
CA GLU A 46 -7.80 -5.70 0.70
C GLU A 46 -6.29 -5.52 0.51
N ALA A 47 -5.80 -5.73 -0.71
CA ALA A 47 -4.39 -5.55 -1.03
C ALA A 47 -3.97 -4.08 -0.94
N VAL A 48 -4.82 -3.17 -1.42
CA VAL A 48 -4.57 -1.73 -1.33
C VAL A 48 -4.54 -1.29 0.13
N LEU A 49 -5.49 -1.78 0.93
CA LEU A 49 -5.52 -1.48 2.36
C LEU A 49 -4.24 -1.98 3.06
N ALA A 50 -3.78 -3.18 2.71
CA ALA A 50 -2.54 -3.73 3.24
C ALA A 50 -1.32 -2.88 2.86
N LEU A 51 -1.29 -2.35 1.63
CA LEU A 51 -0.23 -1.47 1.17
C LEU A 51 -0.14 -0.20 2.00
N LEU A 52 -1.29 0.36 2.40
CA LEU A 52 -1.34 1.57 3.23
C LEU A 52 -0.67 1.37 4.59
N ASP A 53 -0.52 0.14 5.04
CA ASP A 53 0.18 -0.16 6.29
C ASP A 53 1.66 0.25 6.26
N ARG A 54 2.25 0.46 5.08
CA ARG A 54 3.60 1.03 5.00
C ARG A 54 3.67 2.39 5.69
N PHE A 55 2.59 3.15 5.69
CA PHE A 55 2.53 4.46 6.33
C PHE A 55 2.54 4.39 7.86
N THR A 56 2.37 3.21 8.44
CA THR A 56 2.31 3.04 9.91
C THR A 56 3.69 2.87 10.55
N ILE A 57 4.74 2.71 9.74
CA ILE A 57 6.11 2.50 10.26
C ILE A 57 7.04 3.59 9.74
N ASN A 58 8.16 3.74 10.45
CA ASN A 58 9.26 4.58 10.03
C ASN A 58 10.50 3.71 9.90
N VAL A 59 11.29 3.94 8.85
CA VAL A 59 12.56 3.23 8.65
C VAL A 59 13.72 4.23 8.70
N SER A 60 14.94 3.72 8.89
CA SER A 60 16.15 4.53 8.91
C SER A 60 16.97 4.29 7.64
N PRO A 61 17.60 5.33 7.10
CA PRO A 61 17.49 6.72 7.52
C PRO A 61 16.18 7.36 7.08
N SER A 62 15.85 8.53 7.63
CA SER A 62 14.57 9.21 7.33
C SER A 62 14.38 9.51 5.85
N SER A 63 15.46 9.77 5.12
CA SER A 63 15.39 9.98 3.67
C SER A 63 14.89 8.74 2.94
N GLN A 64 15.31 7.55 3.37
CA GLN A 64 14.84 6.29 2.81
C GLN A 64 13.36 6.09 3.13
N ASP A 65 12.95 6.42 4.35
CA ASP A 65 11.56 6.33 4.77
C ASP A 65 10.65 7.20 3.90
N GLU A 66 11.06 8.45 3.69
CA GLU A 66 10.30 9.38 2.85
C GLU A 66 10.22 8.92 1.41
N GLU A 67 11.31 8.44 0.85
CA GLU A 67 11.34 7.92 -0.52
C GLU A 67 10.33 6.78 -0.72
N GLU A 68 10.33 5.82 0.20
CA GLU A 68 9.41 4.69 0.14
C GLU A 68 7.96 5.14 0.26
N LYS A 69 7.68 6.05 1.20
CA LYS A 69 6.33 6.59 1.42
C LYS A 69 5.85 7.42 0.24
N GLU A 70 6.74 8.23 -0.36
CA GLU A 70 6.39 9.00 -1.55
C GLU A 70 6.07 8.08 -2.73
N ASP A 71 6.81 6.99 -2.88
CA ASP A 71 6.53 6.04 -3.95
C ASP A 71 5.16 5.38 -3.76
N VAL A 72 4.86 4.93 -2.54
CA VAL A 72 3.55 4.36 -2.22
C VAL A 72 2.44 5.38 -2.49
N LEU A 73 2.65 6.63 -2.07
CA LEU A 73 1.70 7.71 -2.33
C LEU A 73 1.42 7.84 -3.83
N ARG A 74 2.45 7.91 -4.64
CA ARG A 74 2.29 8.03 -6.10
C ARG A 74 1.51 6.88 -6.69
N GLN A 75 1.79 5.66 -6.25
CA GLN A 75 1.10 4.47 -6.75
C GLN A 75 -0.37 4.45 -6.35
N ILE A 76 -0.68 4.89 -5.14
CA ILE A 76 -2.06 4.99 -4.65
C ILE A 76 -2.83 6.06 -5.45
N VAL A 77 -2.21 7.22 -5.68
CA VAL A 77 -2.84 8.30 -6.46
C VAL A 77 -3.11 7.86 -7.90
N LYS A 78 -2.24 7.07 -8.50
CA LYS A 78 -2.46 6.52 -9.84
C LYS A 78 -3.70 5.64 -9.93
N ARG A 79 -4.10 5.00 -8.84
CA ARG A 79 -5.31 4.17 -8.82
C ARG A 79 -6.58 5.02 -8.77
N GLY A 80 -6.46 6.28 -8.35
CA GLY A 80 -7.56 7.22 -8.34
C GLY A 80 -8.71 6.75 -7.46
N GLU A 81 -9.94 6.86 -7.94
CA GLU A 81 -11.15 6.54 -7.17
C GLU A 81 -11.16 5.13 -6.61
N ARG A 82 -10.49 4.18 -7.27
CA ARG A 82 -10.46 2.79 -6.80
C ARG A 82 -9.74 2.65 -5.45
N ALA A 83 -8.89 3.61 -5.08
CA ALA A 83 -8.18 3.60 -3.82
C ALA A 83 -8.95 4.31 -2.69
N VAL A 84 -9.98 5.08 -2.99
CA VAL A 84 -10.66 5.92 -2.00
C VAL A 84 -11.27 5.11 -0.86
N SER A 85 -11.93 4.00 -1.16
CA SER A 85 -12.55 3.16 -0.13
C SER A 85 -11.51 2.62 0.85
N ALA A 86 -10.36 2.16 0.35
CA ALA A 86 -9.28 1.67 1.21
C ALA A 86 -8.69 2.79 2.07
N LEU A 87 -8.52 3.98 1.49
CA LEU A 87 -8.03 5.16 2.22
C LEU A 87 -8.96 5.54 3.36
N ILE A 88 -10.27 5.54 3.11
CA ILE A 88 -11.26 5.85 4.15
C ILE A 88 -11.21 4.82 5.28
N LYS A 89 -11.15 3.52 4.94
CA LYS A 89 -11.04 2.47 5.95
C LYS A 89 -9.77 2.63 6.79
N PHE A 90 -8.67 2.96 6.13
CA PHE A 90 -7.40 3.18 6.80
C PHE A 90 -7.50 4.35 7.79
N LEU A 91 -8.08 5.47 7.35
CA LEU A 91 -8.24 6.67 8.18
C LEU A 91 -9.12 6.44 9.40
N LYS A 92 -10.10 5.55 9.30
CA LYS A 92 -10.95 5.18 10.44
C LYS A 92 -10.20 4.36 11.48
N ARG A 93 -9.18 3.63 11.07
CA ARG A 93 -8.43 2.71 11.93
C ARG A 93 -7.18 3.36 12.52
N GLU A 94 -6.49 4.21 11.74
CA GLU A 94 -5.18 4.73 12.11
C GLU A 94 -5.23 6.18 12.52
N ARG A 95 -4.34 6.55 13.46
CA ARG A 95 -4.23 7.93 13.95
C ARG A 95 -3.28 8.78 13.13
N GLN A 96 -2.27 8.16 12.52
CA GLN A 96 -1.33 8.87 11.64
C GLN A 96 -1.96 9.02 10.27
N VAL A 97 -2.32 10.26 9.93
CA VAL A 97 -3.17 10.50 8.77
C VAL A 97 -2.50 11.32 7.66
N TYR A 98 -1.27 11.76 7.88
CA TYR A 98 -0.57 12.66 6.93
C TYR A 98 -0.59 12.10 5.50
N TRP A 99 -0.06 10.90 5.31
CA TRP A 99 0.09 10.32 3.98
C TRP A 99 -1.24 9.95 3.32
N PRO A 100 -2.17 9.26 4.02
CA PRO A 100 -3.46 8.93 3.40
C PRO A 100 -4.31 10.16 3.10
N VAL A 101 -4.28 11.20 3.93
CA VAL A 101 -4.98 12.46 3.64
C VAL A 101 -4.38 13.13 2.41
N ARG A 102 -3.08 13.15 2.31
CA ARG A 102 -2.37 13.69 1.15
C ARG A 102 -2.77 12.96 -0.14
N ALA A 103 -2.85 11.62 -0.07
CA ALA A 103 -3.30 10.81 -1.21
C ALA A 103 -4.72 11.17 -1.63
N LEU A 104 -5.64 11.28 -0.67
CA LEU A 104 -7.02 11.67 -0.95
C LEU A 104 -7.11 13.03 -1.60
N LYS A 105 -6.38 14.01 -1.09
CA LYS A 105 -6.36 15.35 -1.67
C LYS A 105 -5.88 15.33 -3.11
N GLU A 106 -4.82 14.60 -3.40
CA GLU A 106 -4.29 14.53 -4.77
C GLU A 106 -5.26 13.83 -5.72
N ILE A 107 -5.93 12.78 -5.27
CA ILE A 107 -6.94 12.08 -6.07
C ILE A 107 -8.11 13.02 -6.39
N LEU A 108 -8.62 13.74 -5.39
CA LEU A 108 -9.74 14.65 -5.56
C LEU A 108 -9.39 15.83 -6.46
N LEU A 109 -8.19 16.40 -6.30
CA LEU A 109 -7.73 17.49 -7.16
C LEU A 109 -7.61 17.06 -8.62
N THR A 110 -7.05 15.88 -8.86
CA THR A 110 -6.93 15.33 -10.21
C THR A 110 -8.32 15.18 -10.84
N LYS A 111 -9.27 14.67 -10.08
CA LYS A 111 -10.65 14.48 -10.55
C LYS A 111 -11.30 15.82 -10.92
N GLU A 112 -11.10 16.85 -10.12
CA GLU A 112 -11.62 18.19 -10.41
C GLU A 112 -11.07 18.73 -11.72
N PHE A 113 -9.80 18.54 -11.99
CA PHE A 113 -9.19 19.03 -13.22
C PHE A 113 -9.60 18.25 -14.46
N GLU A 114 -10.02 17.00 -14.30
CA GLU A 114 -10.50 16.17 -15.42
C GLU A 114 -11.93 16.53 -15.85
N GLU A 115 -12.68 17.14 -14.98
CA GLU A 115 -14.02 17.62 -15.29
C GLU A 115 -13.97 18.96 -16.01
#